data_31d27712a9b30ba0603e08ae161702a1
#
_entry.id   31d27712a9b30ba0603e08ae161702a1
#
_cell.length_a   1.000
_cell.length_b   1.000
_cell.length_c   1.000
_cell.angle_alpha   90.00
_cell.angle_beta   90.00
_cell.angle_gamma   90.00
#
_symmetry.space_group_name_H-M   'P 1'
#
loop_
_entity.id
_entity.type
_entity.pdbx_description
1 polymer ?
#
loop_
_entity_poly.entity_id
_entity_poly.type
_entity_poly.pdbx_seq_one_letter_code
_entity_poly.pdbx_strand_id
1 'polypeptide(L)'
;GLCFEELPDELQRTWKYAEFLGDLDVEYASLYAPNQSLADVCPPHLIDRWLEVEAKLKAFYRSFVLGKVDLNENCFFDLVPTTFLKDYCKLKNQITQHVFENYERPANYDFLADLTKVLTKIRRQKVNIDQSALNRLRITDKGKHLNARLGSVTPYCHYRINGTVTGRLAGEPNTFPIMTLNKDFRHIVQPTNDWFVELDFNAAELRTLMALGGSTPPLEDIHEWNARNLFNKGTTRGEAKLGLLSWLYD
;
A
#
# COMPACT_ATOMS: atom_id res chain seq x y z
N GLY A 1 -1.74 -13.92 0.05
CA GLY A 1 -1.32 -15.10 0.82
C GLY A 1 -0.59 -16.08 -0.06
N LEU A 2 0.33 -16.84 0.52
CA LEU A 2 0.99 -17.94 -0.17
C LEU A 2 0.06 -19.14 -0.19
N CYS A 3 -0.17 -19.72 -1.36
CA CYS A 3 -0.81 -21.01 -1.52
C CYS A 3 0.32 -22.05 -1.70
N PHE A 4 0.28 -23.12 -0.91
CA PHE A 4 1.15 -24.27 -1.07
C PHE A 4 0.28 -25.44 -1.49
N GLU A 5 0.70 -26.22 -2.47
CA GLU A 5 0.03 -27.47 -2.85
C GLU A 5 0.02 -28.45 -1.68
N GLU A 6 1.13 -28.52 -0.94
CA GLU A 6 1.24 -29.26 0.31
C GLU A 6 1.85 -28.36 1.40
N LEU A 7 1.30 -28.45 2.62
CA LEU A 7 1.92 -27.78 3.77
C LEU A 7 3.14 -28.61 4.19
N PRO A 8 4.34 -28.04 4.21
CA PRO A 8 5.51 -28.75 4.69
C PRO A 8 5.32 -29.16 6.15
N ASP A 9 5.76 -30.37 6.51
CA ASP A 9 5.67 -30.87 7.87
C ASP A 9 6.45 -29.99 8.86
N GLU A 10 7.54 -29.39 8.38
CA GLU A 10 8.33 -28.39 9.07
C GLU A 10 7.94 -26.98 8.61
N LEU A 11 6.86 -26.44 9.16
CA LEU A 11 6.52 -25.04 8.96
C LEU A 11 7.58 -24.20 9.67
N GLN A 12 8.56 -23.70 8.93
CA GLN A 12 9.55 -22.79 9.50
C GLN A 12 8.88 -21.48 9.86
N ARG A 13 8.83 -21.21 11.15
CA ARG A 13 8.37 -19.95 11.71
C ARG A 13 9.52 -18.97 11.61
N THR A 14 9.55 -18.17 10.61
CA THR A 14 10.53 -17.10 10.52
C THR A 14 9.87 -15.79 10.24
N TRP A 15 10.21 -14.80 11.05
CA TRP A 15 9.89 -13.41 10.82
C TRP A 15 10.57 -12.87 9.57
N LYS A 16 11.76 -13.34 9.29
CA LYS A 16 12.46 -12.94 8.08
C LYS A 16 11.69 -13.51 6.90
N TYR A 17 11.17 -12.63 6.07
CA TYR A 17 10.75 -12.98 4.72
C TYR A 17 11.90 -13.73 4.10
N ALA A 18 11.74 -15.03 3.90
CA ALA A 18 12.80 -15.82 3.36
C ALA A 18 13.12 -15.32 1.96
N GLU A 19 14.37 -14.92 1.73
CA GLU A 19 14.82 -14.36 0.45
C GLU A 19 14.47 -15.30 -0.72
N PHE A 20 14.49 -16.61 -0.47
CA PHE A 20 14.08 -17.60 -1.47
C PHE A 20 12.64 -17.44 -1.96
N LEU A 21 11.72 -16.85 -1.17
CA LEU A 21 10.36 -16.55 -1.61
C LEU A 21 10.31 -15.36 -2.57
N GLY A 22 11.36 -14.53 -2.61
CA GLY A 22 11.50 -13.43 -3.57
C GLY A 22 11.76 -13.94 -4.99
N ASP A 23 12.39 -15.10 -5.11
CA ASP A 23 12.74 -15.73 -6.39
C ASP A 23 11.65 -16.72 -6.87
N LEU A 24 10.66 -17.03 -6.03
CA LEU A 24 9.54 -17.86 -6.42
C LEU A 24 8.50 -17.03 -7.17
N ASP A 25 7.97 -17.62 -8.23
CA ASP A 25 6.81 -17.07 -8.95
C ASP A 25 5.54 -17.27 -8.08
N VAL A 26 5.26 -16.28 -7.25
CA VAL A 26 4.14 -16.31 -6.30
C VAL A 26 2.94 -15.64 -6.92
N GLU A 27 1.86 -16.38 -7.08
CA GLU A 27 0.59 -15.86 -7.55
C GLU A 27 -0.24 -15.27 -6.40
N TYR A 28 -0.79 -14.06 -6.60
CA TYR A 28 -1.53 -13.31 -5.59
C TYR A 28 -3.05 -13.40 -5.83
N ALA A 29 -3.72 -14.31 -5.16
CA ALA A 29 -5.18 -14.46 -5.26
C ALA A 29 -5.95 -13.18 -4.92
N SER A 30 -5.42 -12.34 -4.04
CA SER A 30 -6.02 -11.05 -3.71
C SER A 30 -6.13 -10.07 -4.89
N LEU A 31 -5.39 -10.30 -5.96
CA LEU A 31 -5.45 -9.48 -7.17
C LEU A 31 -6.56 -9.93 -8.13
N TYR A 32 -7.05 -11.17 -7.99
CA TYR A 32 -8.18 -11.70 -8.78
C TYR A 32 -9.53 -11.16 -8.29
N ALA A 33 -9.63 -10.86 -7.00
CA ALA A 33 -10.84 -10.35 -6.37
C ALA A 33 -10.53 -9.08 -5.57
N PRO A 34 -10.27 -7.95 -6.26
CA PRO A 34 -9.87 -6.71 -5.61
C PRO A 34 -10.97 -6.21 -4.67
N ASN A 35 -10.56 -5.70 -3.49
CA ASN A 35 -11.44 -5.20 -2.43
C ASN A 35 -12.38 -6.23 -1.79
N GLN A 36 -12.23 -7.52 -2.08
CA GLN A 36 -12.96 -8.59 -1.43
C GLN A 36 -12.11 -9.21 -0.30
N SER A 37 -12.77 -9.55 0.80
CA SER A 37 -12.15 -10.32 1.89
C SER A 37 -12.13 -11.81 1.57
N LEU A 38 -11.36 -12.59 2.33
CA LEU A 38 -11.40 -14.05 2.19
C LEU A 38 -12.77 -14.65 2.52
N ALA A 39 -13.58 -13.98 3.33
CA ALA A 39 -14.95 -14.40 3.60
C ALA A 39 -15.87 -14.21 2.38
N ASP A 40 -15.67 -13.10 1.64
CA ASP A 40 -16.48 -12.78 0.46
C ASP A 40 -16.23 -13.76 -0.70
N VAL A 41 -15.01 -14.27 -0.82
CA VAL A 41 -14.59 -15.22 -1.86
C VAL A 41 -14.57 -16.67 -1.38
N CYS A 42 -15.03 -16.93 -0.15
CA CYS A 42 -15.01 -18.25 0.44
C CYS A 42 -16.10 -19.15 -0.18
N PRO A 43 -15.76 -20.40 -0.58
CA PRO A 43 -16.78 -21.35 -0.99
C PRO A 43 -17.85 -21.57 0.09
N PRO A 44 -19.13 -21.72 -0.27
CA PRO A 44 -20.22 -21.86 0.71
C PRO A 44 -20.02 -22.98 1.73
N HIS A 45 -19.43 -24.10 1.34
CA HIS A 45 -19.18 -25.25 2.21
C HIS A 45 -18.02 -25.03 3.21
N LEU A 46 -17.23 -23.97 3.07
CA LEU A 46 -16.11 -23.63 3.95
C LEU A 46 -16.39 -22.39 4.82
N ILE A 47 -17.47 -21.66 4.57
CA ILE A 47 -17.70 -20.35 5.18
C ILE A 47 -17.82 -20.41 6.71
N ASP A 48 -18.57 -21.36 7.25
CA ASP A 48 -18.74 -21.47 8.71
C ASP A 48 -17.40 -21.75 9.39
N ARG A 49 -16.63 -22.67 8.82
CA ARG A 49 -15.30 -22.98 9.34
C ARG A 49 -14.34 -21.80 9.21
N TRP A 50 -14.40 -21.06 8.10
CA TRP A 50 -13.60 -19.85 7.91
C TRP A 50 -13.93 -18.79 8.98
N LEU A 51 -15.20 -18.56 9.27
CA LEU A 51 -15.63 -17.59 10.28
C LEU A 51 -15.14 -17.96 11.69
N GLU A 52 -15.15 -19.26 12.04
CA GLU A 52 -14.57 -19.72 13.32
C GLU A 52 -13.06 -19.44 13.39
N VAL A 53 -12.32 -19.78 12.35
CA VAL A 53 -10.88 -19.58 12.29
C VAL A 53 -10.53 -18.09 12.27
N GLU A 54 -11.29 -17.28 11.55
CA GLU A 54 -11.13 -15.83 11.53
C GLU A 54 -11.41 -15.21 12.91
N ALA A 55 -12.42 -15.69 13.63
CA ALA A 55 -12.70 -15.23 14.99
C ALA A 55 -11.53 -15.53 15.95
N LYS A 56 -10.94 -16.74 15.86
CA LYS A 56 -9.74 -17.12 16.62
C LYS A 56 -8.54 -16.25 16.24
N LEU A 57 -8.33 -16.00 14.95
CA LEU A 57 -7.27 -15.12 14.46
C LEU A 57 -7.40 -13.71 15.05
N LYS A 58 -8.61 -13.15 15.04
CA LYS A 58 -8.92 -11.85 15.63
C LYS A 58 -8.71 -11.84 17.15
N ALA A 59 -9.02 -12.93 17.83
CA ALA A 59 -8.80 -13.05 19.27
C ALA A 59 -7.30 -13.07 19.61
N PHE A 60 -6.47 -13.84 18.89
CA PHE A 60 -5.02 -13.81 19.05
C PHE A 60 -4.46 -12.41 18.81
N TYR A 61 -4.86 -11.77 17.70
CA TYR A 61 -4.41 -10.41 17.40
C TYR A 61 -4.72 -9.43 18.55
N ARG A 62 -5.96 -9.46 19.05
CA ARG A 62 -6.37 -8.62 20.20
C ARG A 62 -5.52 -8.89 21.45
N SER A 63 -5.23 -10.16 21.74
CA SER A 63 -4.41 -10.54 22.90
C SER A 63 -3.00 -9.95 22.78
N PHE A 64 -2.40 -9.99 21.59
CA PHE A 64 -1.07 -9.43 21.37
C PHE A 64 -1.06 -7.91 21.46
N VAL A 65 -2.09 -7.23 20.94
CA VAL A 65 -2.24 -5.79 21.08
C VAL A 65 -2.39 -5.38 22.55
N LEU A 66 -3.22 -6.10 23.32
CA LEU A 66 -3.38 -5.87 24.76
C LEU A 66 -2.08 -6.15 25.54
N GLY A 67 -1.33 -7.17 25.13
CA GLY A 67 -0.02 -7.50 25.67
C GLY A 67 1.10 -6.53 25.22
N LYS A 68 0.77 -5.51 24.43
CA LYS A 68 1.72 -4.53 23.87
C LYS A 68 2.85 -5.18 23.06
N VAL A 69 2.55 -6.29 22.40
CA VAL A 69 3.50 -6.93 21.47
C VAL A 69 3.57 -6.09 20.20
N ASP A 70 4.78 -5.66 19.84
CA ASP A 70 4.99 -4.98 18.56
C ASP A 70 4.98 -6.00 17.41
N LEU A 71 3.88 -6.04 16.67
CA LEU A 71 3.70 -6.95 15.53
C LEU A 71 4.45 -6.50 14.26
N ASN A 72 5.11 -5.35 14.29
CA ASN A 72 6.05 -4.97 13.23
C ASN A 72 7.44 -5.58 13.47
N GLU A 73 7.80 -5.79 14.73
CA GLU A 73 9.09 -6.39 15.13
C GLU A 73 8.96 -7.91 15.38
N ASN A 74 7.74 -8.40 15.64
CA ASN A 74 7.46 -9.80 15.96
C ASN A 74 6.50 -10.41 14.94
N CYS A 75 6.87 -11.55 14.35
CA CYS A 75 6.01 -12.25 13.42
C CYS A 75 4.78 -12.81 14.13
N PHE A 76 3.59 -12.36 13.74
CA PHE A 76 2.33 -12.84 14.29
C PHE A 76 2.23 -14.36 14.28
N PHE A 77 2.65 -15.00 13.20
CA PHE A 77 2.53 -16.45 13.03
C PHE A 77 3.49 -17.26 13.91
N ASP A 78 4.57 -16.64 14.41
CA ASP A 78 5.45 -17.27 15.39
C ASP A 78 4.85 -17.28 16.80
N LEU A 79 3.87 -16.43 17.05
CA LEU A 79 3.25 -16.23 18.36
C LEU A 79 1.99 -17.08 18.55
N VAL A 80 1.44 -17.68 17.49
CA VAL A 80 0.23 -18.50 17.55
C VAL A 80 0.55 -19.99 17.66
N PRO A 81 -0.34 -20.82 18.25
CA PRO A 81 -0.14 -22.26 18.31
C PRO A 81 0.01 -22.91 16.92
N THR A 82 0.94 -23.85 16.78
CA THR A 82 1.19 -24.55 15.50
C THR A 82 -0.04 -25.26 14.96
N THR A 83 -0.85 -25.86 15.84
CA THR A 83 -2.09 -26.54 15.44
C THR A 83 -3.09 -25.58 14.81
N PHE A 84 -3.25 -24.39 15.39
CA PHE A 84 -4.07 -23.33 14.81
C PHE A 84 -3.51 -22.86 13.48
N LEU A 85 -2.20 -22.64 13.41
CA LEU A 85 -1.53 -22.15 12.19
C LEU A 85 -1.70 -23.15 11.02
N LYS A 86 -1.54 -24.46 11.27
CA LYS A 86 -1.75 -25.51 10.25
C LYS A 86 -3.19 -25.50 9.74
N ASP A 87 -4.18 -25.42 10.64
CA ASP A 87 -5.60 -25.37 10.26
C ASP A 87 -5.94 -24.12 9.45
N TYR A 88 -5.48 -22.97 9.92
CA TYR A 88 -5.61 -21.68 9.20
C TYR A 88 -4.99 -21.74 7.80
N CYS A 89 -3.77 -22.25 7.66
CA CYS A 89 -3.09 -22.32 6.37
C CYS A 89 -3.81 -23.27 5.39
N LYS A 90 -4.24 -24.46 5.86
CA LYS A 90 -5.01 -25.39 5.03
C LYS A 90 -6.28 -24.75 4.48
N LEU A 91 -7.07 -24.14 5.37
CA LEU A 91 -8.32 -23.50 4.97
C LEU A 91 -8.07 -22.32 4.02
N LYS A 92 -7.07 -21.50 4.31
CA LYS A 92 -6.69 -20.40 3.45
C LYS A 92 -6.22 -20.87 2.07
N ASN A 93 -5.49 -21.99 1.98
CA ASN A 93 -5.12 -22.59 0.70
C ASN A 93 -6.34 -23.03 -0.09
N GLN A 94 -7.32 -23.68 0.53
CA GLN A 94 -8.56 -24.11 -0.15
C GLN A 94 -9.33 -22.91 -0.72
N ILE A 95 -9.45 -21.82 0.06
CA ILE A 95 -10.11 -20.58 -0.41
C ILE A 95 -9.29 -19.94 -1.54
N THR A 96 -7.96 -19.89 -1.40
CA THR A 96 -7.07 -19.31 -2.43
C THR A 96 -7.16 -20.10 -3.73
N GLN A 97 -7.17 -21.43 -3.65
CA GLN A 97 -7.33 -22.29 -4.82
C GLN A 97 -8.68 -22.07 -5.51
N HIS A 98 -9.75 -21.96 -4.72
CA HIS A 98 -11.08 -21.63 -5.26
C HIS A 98 -11.07 -20.29 -6.02
N VAL A 99 -10.34 -19.28 -5.52
CA VAL A 99 -10.21 -18.00 -6.23
C VAL A 99 -9.52 -18.18 -7.57
N PHE A 100 -8.40 -18.90 -7.64
CA PHE A 100 -7.71 -19.16 -8.91
C PHE A 100 -8.55 -19.94 -9.92
N GLU A 101 -9.41 -20.83 -9.48
CA GLU A 101 -10.26 -21.65 -10.34
C GLU A 101 -11.51 -20.91 -10.84
N ASN A 102 -12.02 -19.93 -10.10
CA ASN A 102 -13.34 -19.34 -10.35
C ASN A 102 -13.32 -17.84 -10.68
N TYR A 103 -12.17 -17.18 -10.56
CA TYR A 103 -12.03 -15.75 -10.86
C TYR A 103 -11.06 -15.56 -12.02
N GLU A 104 -11.37 -14.61 -12.89
CA GLU A 104 -10.53 -14.31 -14.03
C GLU A 104 -9.26 -13.55 -13.60
N ARG A 105 -8.11 -13.95 -14.17
CA ARG A 105 -6.85 -13.23 -13.95
C ARG A 105 -6.94 -11.83 -14.56
N PRO A 106 -6.69 -10.75 -13.80
CA PRO A 106 -6.75 -9.38 -14.34
C PRO A 106 -5.77 -9.18 -15.51
N ALA A 107 -6.19 -8.45 -16.53
CA ALA A 107 -5.33 -8.16 -17.69
C ALA A 107 -4.00 -7.45 -17.32
N ASN A 108 -4.00 -6.67 -16.23
CA ASN A 108 -2.82 -5.96 -15.71
C ASN A 108 -2.18 -6.67 -14.51
N TYR A 109 -2.38 -7.98 -14.38
CA TYR A 109 -1.92 -8.77 -13.23
C TYR A 109 -0.41 -8.61 -12.96
N ASP A 110 0.42 -8.70 -13.99
CA ASP A 110 1.88 -8.65 -13.83
C ASP A 110 2.34 -7.32 -13.22
N PHE A 111 1.76 -6.20 -13.68
CA PHE A 111 1.99 -4.90 -13.07
C PHE A 111 1.54 -4.86 -11.60
N LEU A 112 0.35 -5.40 -11.28
CA LEU A 112 -0.17 -5.42 -9.91
C LEU A 112 0.66 -6.34 -9.00
N ALA A 113 1.16 -7.44 -9.51
CA ALA A 113 2.04 -8.36 -8.79
C ALA A 113 3.37 -7.68 -8.43
N ASP A 114 4.01 -7.02 -9.38
CA ASP A 114 5.23 -6.27 -9.13
C ASP A 114 5.02 -5.11 -8.16
N LEU A 115 3.93 -4.37 -8.32
CA LEU A 115 3.53 -3.34 -7.36
C LEU A 115 3.36 -3.93 -5.95
N THR A 116 2.72 -5.10 -5.82
CA THR A 116 2.55 -5.79 -4.54
C THR A 116 3.89 -6.15 -3.90
N LYS A 117 4.86 -6.61 -4.68
CA LYS A 117 6.23 -6.89 -4.21
C LYS A 117 6.89 -5.61 -3.67
N VAL A 118 6.79 -4.51 -4.41
CA VAL A 118 7.34 -3.20 -3.99
C VAL A 118 6.67 -2.71 -2.70
N LEU A 119 5.34 -2.74 -2.63
CA LEU A 119 4.59 -2.31 -1.44
C LEU A 119 4.89 -3.17 -0.22
N THR A 120 5.15 -4.47 -0.42
CA THR A 120 5.58 -5.38 0.65
C THR A 120 6.96 -4.99 1.20
N LYS A 121 7.89 -4.56 0.34
CA LYS A 121 9.20 -4.04 0.77
C LYS A 121 9.04 -2.73 1.56
N ILE A 122 8.24 -1.79 1.05
CA ILE A 122 7.96 -0.51 1.72
C ILE A 122 7.35 -0.74 3.11
N ARG A 123 6.36 -1.63 3.21
CA ARG A 123 5.66 -1.96 4.46
C ARG A 123 6.59 -2.41 5.58
N ARG A 124 7.74 -3.01 5.26
CA ARG A 124 8.72 -3.54 6.20
C ARG A 124 9.82 -2.56 6.56
N GLN A 125 9.87 -1.42 5.88
CA GLN A 125 10.87 -0.38 6.15
C GLN A 125 10.33 0.62 7.15
N LYS A 126 11.00 0.72 8.29
CA LYS A 126 10.72 1.75 9.28
C LYS A 126 11.12 3.11 8.73
N VAL A 127 10.21 4.07 8.82
CA VAL A 127 10.50 5.45 8.42
C VAL A 127 11.56 6.03 9.36
N ASN A 128 12.66 6.51 8.79
CA ASN A 128 13.71 7.17 9.54
C ASN A 128 13.29 8.60 9.86
N ILE A 129 13.03 8.89 11.14
CA ILE A 129 12.53 10.19 11.59
C ILE A 129 13.60 10.88 12.43
N ASP A 130 13.99 12.09 12.04
CA ASP A 130 14.83 12.96 12.85
C ASP A 130 14.04 13.43 14.09
N GLN A 131 14.29 12.77 15.21
CA GLN A 131 13.66 13.09 16.49
C GLN A 131 14.00 14.49 16.98
N SER A 132 15.18 15.01 16.66
CA SER A 132 15.62 16.35 17.05
C SER A 132 14.81 17.40 16.27
N ALA A 133 14.65 17.22 14.97
CA ALA A 133 13.81 18.08 14.14
C ALA A 133 12.35 18.03 14.58
N LEU A 134 11.80 16.83 14.84
CA LEU A 134 10.43 16.65 15.32
C LEU A 134 10.22 17.35 16.70
N ASN A 135 11.18 17.25 17.59
CA ASN A 135 11.11 17.92 18.90
C ASN A 135 11.12 19.46 18.77
N ARG A 136 11.91 20.01 17.86
CA ARG A 136 11.91 21.46 17.58
C ARG A 136 10.56 21.96 17.08
N LEU A 137 9.83 21.15 16.29
CA LEU A 137 8.51 21.52 15.79
C LEU A 137 7.45 21.66 16.88
N ARG A 138 7.63 21.04 18.07
CA ARG A 138 6.70 21.16 19.21
C ARG A 138 6.50 22.59 19.73
N ILE A 139 7.32 23.52 19.32
CA ILE A 139 7.20 24.94 19.69
C ILE A 139 5.95 25.56 19.02
N THR A 140 5.57 25.08 17.84
CA THR A 140 4.41 25.57 17.10
C THR A 140 3.17 24.70 17.33
N ASP A 141 1.98 25.25 17.23
CA ASP A 141 0.72 24.48 17.39
C ASP A 141 0.57 23.42 16.29
N LYS A 142 0.91 23.75 15.04
CA LYS A 142 0.96 22.77 13.94
C LYS A 142 1.91 21.62 14.23
N GLY A 143 3.07 21.90 14.80
CA GLY A 143 4.04 20.88 15.18
C GLY A 143 3.60 20.04 16.37
N LYS A 144 2.87 20.62 17.34
CA LYS A 144 2.25 19.85 18.44
C LYS A 144 1.23 18.85 17.90
N HIS A 145 0.35 19.28 16.98
CA HIS A 145 -0.62 18.40 16.33
C HIS A 145 0.04 17.29 15.53
N LEU A 146 1.10 17.61 14.77
CA LEU A 146 1.87 16.60 14.05
C LEU A 146 2.47 15.57 15.01
N ASN A 147 3.12 16.03 16.08
CA ASN A 147 3.74 15.15 17.05
C ASN A 147 2.71 14.23 17.74
N ALA A 148 1.53 14.75 18.12
CA ALA A 148 0.45 13.95 18.68
C ALA A 148 -0.03 12.90 17.68
N ARG A 149 -0.21 13.27 16.41
CA ARG A 149 -0.58 12.35 15.32
C ARG A 149 0.47 11.26 15.11
N LEU A 150 1.75 11.61 15.06
CA LEU A 150 2.84 10.65 14.89
C LEU A 150 3.02 9.72 16.09
N GLY A 151 2.68 10.17 17.29
CA GLY A 151 2.67 9.35 18.50
C GLY A 151 1.55 8.30 18.54
N SER A 152 0.52 8.45 17.70
CA SER A 152 -0.63 7.53 17.63
C SER A 152 -0.56 6.53 16.47
N VAL A 153 0.46 6.61 15.62
CA VAL A 153 0.62 5.74 14.45
C VAL A 153 1.94 4.97 14.50
N THR A 154 2.00 3.88 13.76
CA THR A 154 3.26 3.14 13.60
C THR A 154 4.21 3.88 12.65
N PRO A 155 5.53 3.79 12.85
CA PRO A 155 6.51 4.43 11.98
C PRO A 155 6.75 3.64 10.68
N TYR A 156 5.70 3.07 10.10
CA TYR A 156 5.72 2.30 8.87
C TYR A 156 4.68 2.84 7.90
N CYS A 157 4.98 2.78 6.60
CA CYS A 157 4.04 3.15 5.53
C CYS A 157 3.37 1.90 4.98
N HIS A 158 2.03 1.85 5.09
CA HIS A 158 1.26 0.78 4.47
C HIS A 158 0.31 1.38 3.43
N TYR A 159 0.25 0.76 2.27
CA TYR A 159 -0.58 1.20 1.16
C TYR A 159 -1.53 0.11 0.71
N ARG A 160 -2.73 0.52 0.30
CA ARG A 160 -3.70 -0.34 -0.37
C ARG A 160 -3.68 -0.06 -1.86
N ILE A 161 -3.57 -1.12 -2.65
CA ILE A 161 -3.86 -1.10 -4.07
C ILE A 161 -5.38 -0.95 -4.22
N ASN A 162 -5.84 -0.18 -5.19
CA ASN A 162 -7.26 0.13 -5.41
C ASN A 162 -7.94 0.83 -4.20
N GLY A 163 -7.18 1.56 -3.40
CA GLY A 163 -7.71 2.30 -2.25
C GLY A 163 -8.51 3.55 -2.61
N THR A 164 -8.49 3.97 -3.88
CA THR A 164 -9.24 5.10 -4.43
C THR A 164 -9.97 4.70 -5.71
N VAL A 165 -11.02 5.43 -6.06
CA VAL A 165 -11.80 5.22 -7.30
C VAL A 165 -10.93 5.37 -8.55
N THR A 166 -9.91 6.22 -8.50
CA THR A 166 -8.98 6.48 -9.61
C THR A 166 -7.80 5.51 -9.69
N GLY A 167 -7.77 4.46 -8.85
CA GLY A 167 -6.68 3.48 -8.83
C GLY A 167 -5.39 3.95 -8.15
N ARG A 168 -5.38 5.15 -7.57
CA ARG A 168 -4.22 5.63 -6.79
C ARG A 168 -4.06 4.83 -5.51
N LEU A 169 -2.83 4.67 -5.04
CA LEU A 169 -2.55 4.08 -3.74
C LEU A 169 -3.17 4.92 -2.62
N ALA A 170 -3.78 4.28 -1.65
CA ALA A 170 -4.26 4.91 -0.42
C ALA A 170 -3.46 4.43 0.79
N GLY A 171 -3.07 5.35 1.68
CA GLY A 171 -2.44 4.98 2.95
C GLY A 171 -3.42 4.25 3.87
N GLU A 172 -2.95 3.23 4.56
CA GLU A 172 -3.75 2.54 5.58
C GLU A 172 -3.85 3.38 6.86
N PRO A 173 -4.98 3.28 7.60
CA PRO A 173 -5.11 3.93 8.90
C PRO A 173 -4.02 3.48 9.89
N ASN A 174 -3.70 4.36 10.85
CA ASN A 174 -2.71 4.10 11.90
C ASN A 174 -1.29 3.81 11.42
N THR A 175 -0.96 4.17 10.18
CA THR A 175 0.39 4.09 9.60
C THR A 175 0.97 5.48 9.38
N PHE A 176 2.27 5.58 9.16
CA PHE A 176 2.93 6.87 8.95
C PHE A 176 2.32 7.63 7.77
N PRO A 177 1.84 8.87 7.97
CA PRO A 177 1.03 9.57 6.97
C PRO A 177 1.87 10.29 5.91
N ILE A 178 2.80 9.60 5.25
CA ILE A 178 3.75 10.19 4.31
C ILE A 178 3.07 10.96 3.17
N MET A 179 1.98 10.45 2.63
CA MET A 179 1.26 11.08 1.51
C MET A 179 0.54 12.36 1.91
N THR A 180 0.14 12.49 3.18
CA THR A 180 -0.59 13.65 3.72
C THR A 180 0.28 14.52 4.63
N LEU A 181 1.58 14.22 4.71
CA LEU A 181 2.52 15.03 5.47
C LEU A 181 2.71 16.38 4.78
N ASN A 182 2.42 17.46 5.51
CA ASN A 182 2.62 18.81 4.98
C ASN A 182 4.08 19.00 4.55
N LYS A 183 4.28 19.64 3.40
CA LYS A 183 5.62 19.91 2.83
C LYS A 183 6.57 20.57 3.82
N ASP A 184 6.05 21.45 4.69
CA ASP A 184 6.85 22.17 5.68
C ASP A 184 7.44 21.24 6.75
N PHE A 185 6.89 20.03 6.89
CA PHE A 185 7.33 19.03 7.86
C PHE A 185 8.07 17.84 7.23
N ARG A 186 8.18 17.77 5.91
CA ARG A 186 8.85 16.63 5.24
C ARG A 186 10.32 16.48 5.62
N HIS A 187 10.97 17.56 6.04
CA HIS A 187 12.36 17.56 6.49
C HIS A 187 12.63 16.71 7.73
N ILE A 188 11.58 16.30 8.48
CA ILE A 188 11.74 15.35 9.59
C ILE A 188 12.04 13.92 9.12
N VAL A 189 11.69 13.59 7.88
CA VAL A 189 11.98 12.28 7.29
C VAL A 189 13.39 12.35 6.70
N GLN A 190 14.23 11.41 7.11
CA GLN A 190 15.60 11.30 6.65
C GLN A 190 15.78 10.05 5.80
N PRO A 191 16.66 10.05 4.79
CA PRO A 191 17.01 8.83 4.08
C PRO A 191 17.71 7.86 5.04
N THR A 192 17.62 6.57 4.75
CA THR A 192 18.37 5.53 5.48
C THR A 192 19.82 5.46 4.96
N ASN A 193 20.01 5.90 3.72
CA ASN A 193 21.31 6.13 3.08
C ASN A 193 21.58 7.64 2.96
N ASP A 194 22.43 8.06 2.04
CA ASP A 194 22.86 9.47 1.91
C ASP A 194 21.87 10.36 1.14
N TRP A 195 20.92 9.78 0.40
CA TRP A 195 20.13 10.52 -0.60
C TRP A 195 18.65 10.13 -0.61
N PHE A 196 17.80 11.13 -0.89
CA PHE A 196 16.48 10.94 -1.45
C PHE A 196 16.52 11.18 -2.96
N VAL A 197 15.82 10.32 -3.71
CA VAL A 197 15.54 10.56 -5.14
C VAL A 197 14.05 10.81 -5.26
N GLU A 198 13.69 12.01 -5.74
CA GLU A 198 12.31 12.37 -6.04
C GLU A 198 12.07 12.19 -7.55
N LEU A 199 11.10 11.33 -7.88
CA LEU A 199 10.67 11.10 -9.27
C LEU A 199 9.21 11.50 -9.37
N ASP A 200 8.91 12.43 -10.29
CA ASP A 200 7.55 12.87 -10.57
C ASP A 200 7.31 12.98 -12.07
N PHE A 201 6.12 12.60 -12.51
CA PHE A 201 5.73 12.77 -13.89
C PHE A 201 5.30 14.21 -14.15
N ASN A 202 5.83 14.81 -15.20
CA ASN A 202 5.36 16.11 -15.64
C ASN A 202 3.92 15.98 -16.20
N ALA A 203 2.92 16.32 -15.39
CA ALA A 203 1.50 16.32 -15.74
C ALA A 203 1.01 15.03 -16.41
N ALA A 204 1.21 13.89 -15.75
CA ALA A 204 0.86 12.55 -16.27
C ALA A 204 -0.57 12.48 -16.83
N GLU A 205 -1.55 13.04 -16.13
CA GLU A 205 -2.97 12.98 -16.50
C GLU A 205 -3.24 13.65 -17.84
N LEU A 206 -2.73 14.85 -18.04
CA LEU A 206 -2.89 15.58 -19.32
C LEU A 206 -2.16 14.91 -20.48
N ARG A 207 -0.97 14.38 -20.22
CA ARG A 207 -0.20 13.64 -21.22
C ARG A 207 -0.92 12.35 -21.63
N THR A 208 -1.47 11.65 -20.68
CA THR A 208 -2.28 10.46 -20.95
C THR A 208 -3.53 10.81 -21.76
N LEU A 209 -4.23 11.89 -21.40
CA LEU A 209 -5.40 12.35 -22.14
C LEU A 209 -5.06 12.69 -23.59
N MET A 210 -3.98 13.43 -23.82
CA MET A 210 -3.52 13.75 -25.18
C MET A 210 -3.17 12.49 -25.97
N ALA A 211 -2.45 11.54 -25.37
CA ALA A 211 -2.12 10.27 -26.01
C ALA A 211 -3.35 9.45 -26.36
N LEU A 212 -4.34 9.37 -25.47
CA LEU A 212 -5.62 8.72 -25.75
C LEU A 212 -6.40 9.40 -26.88
N GLY A 213 -6.28 10.72 -27.00
CA GLY A 213 -6.82 11.51 -28.10
C GLY A 213 -6.02 11.43 -29.42
N GLY A 214 -4.99 10.58 -29.48
CA GLY A 214 -4.15 10.41 -30.66
C GLY A 214 -3.12 11.53 -30.89
N SER A 215 -2.94 12.43 -29.93
CA SER A 215 -1.98 13.53 -29.99
C SER A 215 -0.67 13.16 -29.28
N THR A 216 0.48 13.56 -29.85
CA THR A 216 1.77 13.41 -29.19
C THR A 216 1.97 14.53 -28.17
N PRO A 217 2.12 14.22 -26.85
CA PRO A 217 2.35 15.25 -25.85
C PRO A 217 3.70 15.97 -26.08
N PRO A 218 3.78 17.29 -25.88
CA PRO A 218 5.04 18.02 -25.98
C PRO A 218 6.06 17.55 -24.93
N LEU A 219 7.35 17.56 -25.25
CA LEU A 219 8.41 17.19 -24.31
C LEU A 219 8.63 18.23 -23.22
N GLU A 220 8.34 19.50 -23.51
CA GLU A 220 8.42 20.60 -22.54
C GLU A 220 7.35 20.55 -21.44
N ASP A 221 7.39 21.50 -20.51
CA ASP A 221 6.33 21.64 -19.50
C ASP A 221 4.97 21.85 -20.16
N ILE A 222 4.08 20.90 -19.97
CA ILE A 222 2.79 20.88 -20.67
C ILE A 222 1.88 22.05 -20.27
N HIS A 223 2.01 22.56 -19.03
CA HIS A 223 1.22 23.69 -18.58
C HIS A 223 1.70 25.00 -19.19
N GLU A 224 3.01 25.16 -19.41
CA GLU A 224 3.55 26.29 -20.17
C GLU A 224 3.16 26.20 -21.64
N TRP A 225 3.25 25.01 -22.22
CA TRP A 225 2.79 24.77 -23.60
C TRP A 225 1.30 25.12 -23.77
N ASN A 226 0.45 24.67 -22.84
CA ASN A 226 -0.98 24.96 -22.88
C ASN A 226 -1.27 26.45 -22.67
N ALA A 227 -0.57 27.13 -21.75
CA ALA A 227 -0.71 28.57 -21.56
C ALA A 227 -0.45 29.38 -22.84
N ARG A 228 0.52 28.91 -23.66
CA ARG A 228 0.85 29.57 -24.92
C ARG A 228 -0.04 29.20 -26.09
N ASN A 229 -0.58 27.96 -26.10
CA ASN A 229 -1.24 27.42 -27.30
C ASN A 229 -2.76 27.27 -27.15
N LEU A 230 -3.30 27.12 -25.93
CA LEU A 230 -4.72 26.89 -25.69
C LEU A 230 -5.43 28.04 -24.98
N PHE A 231 -4.68 28.90 -24.29
CA PHE A 231 -5.25 29.99 -23.50
C PHE A 231 -4.97 31.36 -24.13
N ASN A 232 -5.61 32.39 -23.61
CA ASN A 232 -5.43 33.76 -24.08
C ASN A 232 -3.99 34.27 -23.80
N LYS A 233 -3.54 35.23 -24.61
CA LYS A 233 -2.24 35.87 -24.39
C LYS A 233 -2.16 36.44 -22.97
N GLY A 234 -1.09 36.11 -22.26
CA GLY A 234 -0.84 36.57 -20.89
C GLY A 234 -1.28 35.60 -19.80
N THR A 235 -1.94 34.49 -20.14
CA THR A 235 -2.24 33.43 -19.17
C THR A 235 -0.96 32.82 -18.61
N THR A 236 -0.85 32.81 -17.31
CA THR A 236 0.31 32.21 -16.62
C THR A 236 0.22 30.69 -16.61
N ARG A 237 1.38 30.03 -16.43
CA ARG A 237 1.46 28.57 -16.23
C ARG A 237 0.49 28.05 -15.13
N GLY A 238 0.40 28.81 -14.02
CA GLY A 238 -0.47 28.46 -12.89
C GLY A 238 -1.95 28.51 -13.23
N GLU A 239 -2.38 29.55 -13.92
CA GLU A 239 -3.77 29.71 -14.39
C GLU A 239 -4.14 28.64 -15.41
N ALA A 240 -3.25 28.34 -16.36
CA ALA A 240 -3.45 27.27 -17.33
C ALA A 240 -3.59 25.91 -16.63
N LYS A 241 -2.76 25.63 -15.62
CA LYS A 241 -2.84 24.40 -14.82
C LYS A 241 -4.20 24.29 -14.11
N LEU A 242 -4.63 25.35 -13.43
CA LEU A 242 -5.91 25.35 -12.71
C LEU A 242 -7.09 25.19 -13.66
N GLY A 243 -7.11 25.92 -14.76
CA GLY A 243 -8.20 25.85 -15.75
C GLY A 243 -8.32 24.46 -16.38
N LEU A 244 -7.21 23.83 -16.73
CA LEU A 244 -7.22 22.47 -17.31
C LEU A 244 -7.61 21.39 -16.29
N LEU A 245 -7.15 21.50 -15.04
CA LEU A 245 -7.53 20.54 -14.00
C LEU A 245 -9.01 20.68 -13.64
N SER A 246 -9.53 21.93 -13.56
CA SER A 246 -10.95 22.15 -13.37
C SER A 246 -11.75 21.50 -14.50
N TRP A 247 -11.41 21.77 -15.75
CA TRP A 247 -12.06 21.17 -16.91
C TRP A 247 -11.99 19.64 -16.94
N LEU A 248 -10.89 19.04 -16.45
CA LEU A 248 -10.69 17.58 -16.48
C LEU A 248 -11.52 16.87 -15.41
N TYR A 249 -11.80 17.53 -14.27
CA TYR A 249 -12.42 16.92 -13.09
C TYR A 249 -13.83 17.45 -12.76
N ASP A 250 -14.33 18.47 -13.47
CA ASP A 250 -15.71 18.94 -13.39
C ASP A 250 -16.62 18.18 -14.40
#